data_4dfb68aa442f230cef718d48ce911f28
#
_entry.id   4dfb68aa442f230cef718d48ce911f28
#
_cell.length_a   1.000
_cell.length_b   1.000
_cell.length_c   1.000
_cell.angle_alpha   90.00
_cell.angle_beta   90.00
_cell.angle_gamma   90.00
#
_symmetry.space_group_name_H-M   'P 1'
#
loop_
_entity.id
_entity.type
_entity.pdbx_description
1 polymer ?
#
loop_
_entity_poly.entity_id
_entity_poly.type
_entity_poly.pdbx_seq_one_letter_code
_entity_poly.pdbx_strand_id
1 'polypeptide(L)'
;MKPKAPTAGRADGAWWPHSGDLTAELPDLLAVLSVRLGRIERVLYNVNEWATPPRKLFTGGRSVRLDGYQRQPVDTIEVLGLDAGRLVLEVIPAGEQPESAHRKLMAAASR
;
A
#
# COMPACT_ATOMS: atom_id res chain seq x y z
N MET A 1 -4.24 -2.80 -23.35
CA MET A 1 -4.09 -2.89 -22.70
C MET A 1 -4.43 -3.28 -22.03
N LYS A 2 -4.62 -3.64 -21.62
CA LYS A 2 -4.77 -4.04 -20.88
C LYS A 2 -5.01 -3.81 -19.87
N PRO A 3 -5.34 -3.84 -19.76
CA PRO A 3 -5.56 -3.57 -18.88
C PRO A 3 -5.44 -3.64 -17.92
N LYS A 4 -5.54 -3.37 -17.64
CA LYS A 4 -5.40 -3.38 -16.80
C LYS A 4 -5.82 -3.76 -15.86
N ALA A 5 -6.35 -3.71 -15.96
CA ALA A 5 -6.93 -3.94 -14.89
C ALA A 5 -6.82 -5.15 -14.28
N PRO A 6 -6.81 -5.87 -14.68
CA PRO A 6 -6.66 -6.94 -14.02
C PRO A 6 -5.71 -7.02 -13.20
N THR A 7 -5.18 -6.12 -13.30
CA THR A 7 -4.25 -5.97 -12.35
C THR A 7 -4.80 -6.14 -11.02
N ALA A 8 -6.07 -6.03 -10.83
CA ALA A 8 -6.63 -6.12 -9.51
C ALA A 8 -6.22 -7.39 -8.80
N GLY A 9 -6.11 -8.48 -9.43
CA GLY A 9 -5.71 -9.68 -8.76
C GLY A 9 -4.22 -9.89 -8.76
N ARG A 10 -3.48 -8.92 -9.23
CA ARG A 10 -2.06 -9.07 -9.47
C ARG A 10 -1.20 -8.18 -8.59
N ALA A 11 -1.56 -8.04 -7.35
CA ALA A 11 -0.73 -7.29 -6.41
C ALA A 11 0.64 -7.96 -6.31
N ASP A 12 1.64 -7.13 -6.09
CA ASP A 12 3.02 -7.59 -5.92
C ASP A 12 3.26 -8.19 -4.55
N GLY A 13 2.34 -7.97 -3.63
CA GLY A 13 2.42 -8.51 -2.30
C GLY A 13 1.19 -8.13 -1.51
N ALA A 14 1.22 -8.39 -0.21
CA ALA A 14 0.12 -8.05 0.68
C ALA A 14 0.63 -7.37 1.93
N TRP A 15 -0.21 -6.55 2.54
CA TRP A 15 0.13 -5.79 3.72
C TRP A 15 -1.05 -5.81 4.70
N TRP A 16 -0.77 -6.18 5.92
CA TRP A 16 -1.78 -6.22 6.97
C TRP A 16 -1.46 -5.15 8.03
N PRO A 17 -2.02 -3.93 7.88
CA PRO A 17 -1.79 -2.88 8.86
C PRO A 17 -2.53 -3.16 10.16
N HIS A 18 -2.11 -2.52 11.24
CA HIS A 18 -2.72 -2.72 12.54
C HIS A 18 -3.91 -1.80 12.79
N SER A 19 -4.09 -0.78 11.99
CA SER A 19 -5.18 0.19 12.18
C SER A 19 -5.56 0.83 10.86
N GLY A 20 -6.58 1.67 10.89
CA GLY A 20 -7.01 2.43 9.73
C GLY A 20 -6.31 3.77 9.60
N ASP A 21 -5.30 4.05 10.40
CA ASP A 21 -4.56 5.30 10.34
C ASP A 21 -3.32 5.13 9.47
N LEU A 22 -3.42 5.59 8.24
CA LEU A 22 -2.36 5.39 7.26
C LEU A 22 -1.03 6.01 7.71
N THR A 23 -1.07 7.17 8.35
CA THR A 23 0.16 7.83 8.77
C THR A 23 0.86 7.09 9.92
N ALA A 24 0.11 6.33 10.70
CA ALA A 24 0.70 5.54 11.77
C ALA A 24 1.29 4.24 11.23
N GLU A 25 0.70 3.70 10.15
CA GLU A 25 1.08 2.39 9.66
C GLU A 25 2.13 2.41 8.55
N LEU A 26 2.15 3.49 7.75
CA LEU A 26 3.05 3.55 6.59
C LEU A 26 4.54 3.58 6.90
N PRO A 27 5.02 4.26 7.95
CA PRO A 27 6.47 4.38 8.12
C PRO A 27 7.23 3.06 8.10
N ASP A 28 6.72 2.04 8.79
CA ASP A 28 7.38 0.74 8.83
C ASP A 28 7.36 0.07 7.45
N LEU A 29 6.23 0.17 6.75
CA LEU A 29 6.10 -0.42 5.43
C LEU A 29 7.05 0.25 4.46
N LEU A 30 7.11 1.57 4.47
CA LEU A 30 7.96 2.30 3.54
C LEU A 30 9.44 2.06 3.80
N ALA A 31 9.82 1.86 5.06
CA ALA A 31 11.20 1.54 5.39
C ALA A 31 11.61 0.21 4.75
N VAL A 32 10.72 -0.77 4.77
CA VAL A 32 10.99 -2.07 4.17
C VAL A 32 11.03 -1.95 2.64
N LEU A 33 10.06 -1.26 2.06
CA LEU A 33 9.94 -1.16 0.61
C LEU A 33 11.04 -0.32 -0.01
N SER A 34 11.63 0.61 0.75
CA SER A 34 12.70 1.45 0.22
C SER A 34 13.92 0.63 -0.17
N VAL A 35 14.08 -0.58 0.37
CA VAL A 35 15.16 -1.46 0.00
C VAL A 35 15.01 -1.88 -1.46
N ARG A 36 13.77 -2.07 -1.92
CA ARG A 36 13.50 -2.49 -3.29
C ARG A 36 13.31 -1.32 -4.25
N LEU A 37 12.61 -0.28 -3.80
CA LEU A 37 12.22 0.83 -4.65
C LEU A 37 13.18 2.01 -4.59
N GLY A 38 14.09 2.00 -3.63
CA GLY A 38 14.91 3.16 -3.36
C GLY A 38 14.06 4.23 -2.71
N ARG A 39 14.33 5.48 -3.07
CA ARG A 39 13.61 6.61 -2.47
C ARG A 39 12.14 6.58 -2.88
N ILE A 40 11.26 6.51 -1.91
CA ILE A 40 9.83 6.49 -2.15
C ILE A 40 9.29 7.91 -2.22
N GLU A 41 8.51 8.20 -3.25
CA GLU A 41 7.96 9.52 -3.48
C GLU A 41 6.48 9.67 -3.20
N ARG A 42 5.69 8.65 -3.52
CA ARG A 42 4.25 8.75 -3.45
C ARG A 42 3.62 7.45 -3.01
N VAL A 43 2.47 7.58 -2.35
CA VAL A 43 1.63 6.43 -2.05
C VAL A 43 0.22 6.79 -2.51
N LEU A 44 -0.38 5.92 -3.30
CA LEU A 44 -1.76 6.09 -3.78
C LEU A 44 -2.65 5.15 -2.97
N TYR A 45 -3.76 5.66 -2.49
CA TYR A 45 -4.66 4.87 -1.65
C TYR A 45 -6.12 5.18 -1.97
N ASN A 46 -7.02 4.29 -1.55
CA ASN A 46 -8.44 4.49 -1.74
C ASN A 46 -8.97 5.37 -0.60
N VAL A 47 -9.54 6.52 -0.95
CA VAL A 47 -9.96 7.51 0.06
C VAL A 47 -11.07 7.01 0.98
N ASN A 48 -11.77 5.97 0.59
CA ASN A 48 -12.88 5.46 1.39
C ASN A 48 -12.46 4.42 2.42
N GLU A 49 -11.18 4.02 2.42
CA GLU A 49 -10.72 2.94 3.27
C GLU A 49 -9.87 3.38 4.44
N TRP A 50 -9.48 4.63 4.48
CA TRP A 50 -8.57 5.11 5.52
C TRP A 50 -9.13 6.36 6.17
N ALA A 51 -8.81 6.53 7.46
CA ALA A 51 -9.09 7.79 8.14
C ALA A 51 -8.35 8.86 7.36
N THR A 52 -8.94 10.04 7.22
CA THR A 52 -8.41 11.08 6.34
C THR A 52 -6.94 11.37 6.64
N PRO A 53 -6.01 10.95 5.80
CA PRO A 53 -4.60 11.23 6.05
C PRO A 53 -4.23 12.60 5.49
N PRO A 54 -3.13 13.18 5.96
CA PRO A 54 -2.64 14.42 5.38
C PRO A 54 -2.11 14.15 3.97
N ARG A 55 -1.79 15.20 3.26
CA ARG A 55 -1.28 15.07 1.89
C ARG A 55 0.16 14.59 1.84
N LYS A 56 0.88 14.70 2.94
CA LYS A 56 2.28 14.30 3.01
C LYS A 56 2.56 13.60 4.32
N LEU A 57 3.47 12.66 4.26
CA LEU A 57 3.94 11.96 5.42
C LEU A 57 5.45 12.16 5.51
N PHE A 58 5.92 12.62 6.67
CA PHE A 58 7.35 12.82 6.87
C PHE A 58 7.90 11.57 7.53
N THR A 59 8.76 10.85 6.85
CA THR A 59 9.34 9.63 7.38
C THR A 59 10.70 9.39 6.75
N GLY A 60 11.64 8.87 7.53
CA GLY A 60 12.98 8.61 7.03
C GLY A 60 13.70 9.87 6.61
N GLY A 61 13.37 11.02 7.20
CA GLY A 61 13.96 12.28 6.85
C GLY A 61 13.44 12.87 5.55
N ARG A 62 12.38 12.32 4.99
CA ARG A 62 11.84 12.76 3.70
C ARG A 62 10.34 12.91 3.73
N SER A 63 9.84 13.68 2.79
CA SER A 63 8.42 13.88 2.61
C SER A 63 7.92 12.94 1.52
N VAL A 64 6.88 12.17 1.84
CA VAL A 64 6.24 11.26 0.88
C VAL A 64 4.83 11.77 0.65
N ARG A 65 4.44 11.91 -0.61
CA ARG A 65 3.10 12.36 -0.95
C ARG A 65 2.09 11.24 -0.76
N LEU A 66 0.95 11.60 -0.18
CA LEU A 66 -0.16 10.66 -0.01
C LEU A 66 -1.31 11.16 -0.86
N ASP A 67 -1.61 10.44 -1.94
CA ASP A 67 -2.65 10.83 -2.89
C ASP A 67 -3.83 9.87 -2.81
N GLY A 68 -4.97 10.38 -2.39
CA GLY A 68 -6.18 9.58 -2.28
C GLY A 68 -7.01 9.69 -3.54
N TYR A 69 -7.54 8.57 -3.99
CA TYR A 69 -8.40 8.51 -5.16
C TYR A 69 -9.64 7.67 -4.85
N GLN A 70 -10.77 8.09 -5.37
CA GLN A 70 -11.98 7.30 -5.21
C GLN A 70 -11.96 6.08 -6.11
N ARG A 71 -11.22 6.14 -7.19
CA ARG A 71 -11.15 5.04 -8.15
C ARG A 71 -10.00 4.08 -7.94
N GLN A 72 -9.21 4.31 -6.92
CA GLN A 72 -8.18 3.36 -6.58
C GLN A 72 -8.87 2.04 -6.21
N PRO A 73 -8.42 0.90 -6.74
CA PRO A 73 -9.07 -0.37 -6.42
C PRO A 73 -9.15 -0.59 -4.91
N VAL A 74 -10.27 -1.15 -4.48
CA VAL A 74 -10.47 -1.39 -3.06
C VAL A 74 -9.41 -2.35 -2.54
N ASP A 75 -9.06 -2.19 -1.29
CA ASP A 75 -8.07 -3.05 -0.62
C ASP A 75 -6.72 -3.08 -1.33
N THR A 76 -6.34 -1.96 -1.95
CA THR A 76 -5.00 -1.86 -2.53
C THR A 76 -4.36 -0.51 -2.21
N ILE A 77 -3.03 -0.51 -2.15
CA ILE A 77 -2.26 0.72 -2.18
C ILE A 77 -1.15 0.55 -3.21
N GLU A 78 -0.70 1.67 -3.73
CA GLU A 78 0.34 1.68 -4.75
C GLU A 78 1.47 2.56 -4.24
N VAL A 79 2.70 2.03 -4.22
CA VAL A 79 3.86 2.75 -3.72
C VAL A 79 4.79 3.04 -4.89
N LEU A 80 5.12 4.31 -5.08
CA LEU A 80 5.92 4.75 -6.21
C LEU A 80 7.29 5.25 -5.75
N GLY A 81 8.33 4.72 -6.37
CA GLY A 81 9.69 5.15 -6.12
C GLY A 81 10.13 6.22 -7.10
N LEU A 82 11.26 6.85 -6.80
CA LEU A 82 11.78 7.96 -7.60
C LEU A 82 12.11 7.56 -9.04
N ASP A 83 12.59 6.36 -9.24
CA ASP A 83 13.03 5.91 -10.56
C ASP A 83 11.94 5.13 -11.29
N ALA A 84 10.72 5.56 -11.15
CA ALA A 84 9.57 4.94 -11.81
C ALA A 84 9.27 3.53 -11.30
N GLY A 85 9.91 3.09 -10.24
CA GLY A 85 9.57 1.82 -9.62
C GLY A 85 8.18 1.89 -9.00
N ARG A 86 7.43 0.79 -9.06
CA ARG A 86 6.06 0.76 -8.56
C ARG A 86 5.75 -0.60 -7.96
N LEU A 87 5.12 -0.59 -6.81
CA LEU A 87 4.62 -1.80 -6.18
C LEU A 87 3.17 -1.61 -5.82
N VAL A 88 2.36 -2.59 -6.16
CA VAL A 88 0.95 -2.62 -5.78
C VAL A 88 0.79 -3.66 -4.68
N LEU A 89 0.21 -3.26 -3.55
CA LEU A 89 0.01 -4.17 -2.43
C LEU A 89 -1.47 -4.36 -2.17
N GLU A 90 -1.85 -5.59 -1.92
CA GLU A 90 -3.18 -5.91 -1.45
C GLU A 90 -3.21 -5.58 0.04
N VAL A 91 -4.17 -4.75 0.45
CA VAL A 91 -4.31 -4.36 1.85
C VAL A 91 -5.29 -5.29 2.51
N ILE A 92 -4.85 -5.96 3.58
CA ILE A 92 -5.72 -6.80 4.37
C ILE A 92 -6.28 -5.91 5.47
N PRO A 93 -7.61 -5.78 5.60
CA PRO A 93 -8.18 -4.88 6.60
C PRO A 93 -7.65 -5.13 8.01
N ALA A 94 -7.44 -4.07 8.76
CA ALA A 94 -6.91 -4.18 10.12
C ALA A 94 -7.77 -5.07 11.01
N GLY A 95 -9.08 -5.05 10.79
CA GLY A 95 -10.00 -5.87 11.56
C GLY A 95 -10.19 -7.29 11.08
N GLU A 96 -9.41 -7.71 10.10
CA GLU A 96 -9.55 -9.05 9.55
C GLU A 96 -9.19 -10.11 10.60
N GLN A 97 -9.88 -11.25 10.57
CA GLN A 97 -9.56 -12.34 11.47
C GLN A 97 -8.15 -12.84 11.22
N PRO A 98 -7.36 -13.15 12.26
CA PRO A 98 -5.98 -13.58 12.08
C PRO A 98 -5.81 -14.75 11.11
N GLU A 99 -6.68 -15.73 11.16
CA GLU A 99 -6.59 -16.88 10.26
C GLU A 99 -6.78 -16.47 8.81
N SER A 100 -7.78 -15.63 8.56
CA SER A 100 -8.07 -15.14 7.22
C SER A 100 -6.95 -14.25 6.72
N ALA A 101 -6.44 -13.36 7.58
CA ALA A 101 -5.35 -12.47 7.21
C ALA A 101 -4.09 -13.28 6.87
N HIS A 102 -3.78 -14.27 7.68
CA HIS A 102 -2.62 -15.12 7.45
C HIS A 102 -2.74 -15.86 6.11
N ARG A 103 -3.94 -16.36 5.80
CA ARG A 103 -4.19 -17.04 4.54
C ARG A 103 -3.95 -16.12 3.35
N LYS A 104 -4.41 -14.87 3.47
CA LYS A 104 -4.21 -13.89 2.39
C LYS A 104 -2.74 -13.54 2.22
N LEU A 105 -2.01 -13.41 3.33
CA LEU A 105 -0.57 -13.15 3.27
C LEU A 105 0.16 -14.29 2.59
N MET A 106 -0.18 -15.51 2.93
CA MET A 106 0.45 -16.67 2.32
C MET A 106 0.12 -16.80 0.84
N ALA A 107 -1.12 -16.49 0.47
CA ALA A 107 -1.51 -16.51 -0.94
C ALA A 107 -0.72 -15.49 -1.73
N ALA A 108 -0.50 -14.29 -1.17
CA ALA A 108 0.30 -13.27 -1.84
C ALA A 108 1.75 -13.69 -1.97
N ALA A 109 2.29 -14.36 -0.96
CA ALA A 109 3.67 -14.81 -0.99
C ALA A 109 3.91 -15.92 -2.03
N SER A 110 2.84 -16.58 -2.45
CA SER A 110 2.94 -17.66 -3.44
C SER A 110 2.86 -17.19 -4.89
N ARG A 111 2.68 -15.91 -5.11
CA ARG A 111 2.54 -15.35 -6.47
C ARG A 111 3.83 -15.22 -7.22
#